data_fb69765e62233e1a74bb064a1447973b
#
_entry.id   fb69765e62233e1a74bb064a1447973b
#
_cell.length_a   1.000
_cell.length_b   1.000
_cell.length_c   1.000
_cell.angle_alpha   90.00
_cell.angle_beta   90.00
_cell.angle_gamma   90.00
#
_symmetry.space_group_name_H-M   'P 1'
#
loop_
_entity.id
_entity.type
_entity.pdbx_description
1 polymer ?
#
loop_
_entity_poly.entity_id
_entity_poly.type
_entity_poly.pdbx_seq_one_letter_code
_entity_poly.pdbx_strand_id
1 'polypeptide(L)'
;AETIVPDYCPDIARIISAEGCVYLHGAEPSGTSGTVRVTVLYTPEGESGVRTLEFAMPFSVQGSAMDDCVHVAAETEIELLESRMLNPRKLFTRCKLVTTIVGYRKASLNISENAETAPELQVERRCCAQPVCVLRRIEEKNLTFSETMSLSLGREGASELLHSRAFGTVTEVKLVGNKLIFKGVFTVSVLYRATDDRLCAASSELPFSQIMEVDSIGDGAMASVCLQVTGVDVQIDSDDDEGRQLA
;
A
#
# COMPACT_ATOMS: atom_id res chain seq x y z
N ALA A 1 -5.82 17.70 -11.30
CA ALA A 1 -5.17 17.54 -12.62
C ALA A 1 -6.23 17.51 -13.73
N GLU A 2 -5.83 17.93 -14.91
CA GLU A 2 -6.59 17.74 -16.14
C GLU A 2 -5.95 16.63 -16.96
N THR A 3 -6.75 15.70 -17.45
CA THR A 3 -6.29 14.55 -18.23
C THR A 3 -7.03 14.53 -19.56
N ILE A 4 -6.27 14.39 -20.64
CA ILE A 4 -6.80 14.23 -21.99
C ILE A 4 -7.00 12.73 -22.25
N VAL A 5 -8.15 12.35 -22.76
CA VAL A 5 -8.43 10.98 -23.19
C VAL A 5 -7.56 10.66 -24.41
N PRO A 6 -6.76 9.58 -24.38
CA PRO A 6 -5.91 9.20 -25.50
C PRO A 6 -6.70 8.91 -26.76
N ASP A 7 -6.11 9.13 -27.95
CA ASP A 7 -6.82 9.02 -29.23
C ASP A 7 -7.30 7.58 -29.54
N TYR A 8 -6.67 6.59 -28.95
CA TYR A 8 -7.09 5.17 -29.07
C TYR A 8 -8.28 4.81 -28.17
N CYS A 9 -8.66 5.70 -27.23
CA CYS A 9 -9.84 5.52 -26.41
C CYS A 9 -11.03 6.26 -27.03
N PRO A 10 -12.24 5.67 -27.01
CA PRO A 10 -13.44 6.33 -27.45
C PRO A 10 -13.81 7.51 -26.53
N ASP A 11 -14.60 8.43 -27.06
CA ASP A 11 -15.12 9.57 -26.32
C ASP A 11 -15.96 9.14 -25.11
N ILE A 12 -15.86 9.87 -24.03
CA ILE A 12 -16.57 9.56 -22.80
C ILE A 12 -17.99 10.11 -22.88
N ALA A 13 -19.00 9.24 -22.80
CA ALA A 13 -20.39 9.64 -22.63
C ALA A 13 -20.71 9.90 -21.15
N ARG A 14 -20.24 9.00 -20.26
CA ARG A 14 -20.52 9.09 -18.82
C ARG A 14 -19.46 8.38 -18.01
N ILE A 15 -18.99 9.00 -16.92
CA ILE A 15 -18.16 8.36 -15.89
C ILE A 15 -19.06 7.50 -15.00
N ILE A 16 -18.66 6.24 -14.77
CA ILE A 16 -19.32 5.30 -13.87
C ILE A 16 -18.70 5.39 -12.48
N SER A 17 -17.37 5.25 -12.41
CA SER A 17 -16.60 5.37 -11.17
C SER A 17 -15.20 5.88 -11.44
N ALA A 18 -14.56 6.41 -10.41
CA ALA A 18 -13.15 6.73 -10.40
C ALA A 18 -12.56 6.20 -9.10
N GLU A 19 -11.52 5.40 -9.20
CA GLU A 19 -10.77 4.84 -8.07
C GLU A 19 -9.31 5.23 -8.17
N GLY A 20 -8.61 5.25 -7.03
CA GLY A 20 -7.20 5.60 -6.97
C GLY A 20 -6.43 4.72 -6.01
N CYS A 21 -5.19 4.42 -6.37
CA CYS A 21 -4.22 3.79 -5.49
C CYS A 21 -3.00 4.70 -5.33
N VAL A 22 -2.49 4.82 -4.10
CA VAL A 22 -1.28 5.59 -3.80
C VAL A 22 -0.07 4.68 -3.79
N TYR A 23 0.95 5.08 -4.51
CA TYR A 23 2.26 4.44 -4.50
C TYR A 23 3.29 5.45 -4.02
N LEU A 24 3.87 5.20 -2.83
CA LEU A 24 4.96 6.02 -2.30
C LEU A 24 6.29 5.59 -2.93
N HIS A 25 7.13 6.57 -3.25
CA HIS A 25 8.47 6.32 -3.77
C HIS A 25 9.53 6.25 -2.66
N GLY A 26 9.20 6.74 -1.46
CA GLY A 26 10.05 6.74 -0.29
C GLY A 26 9.69 7.85 0.69
N ALA A 27 10.27 7.79 1.88
CA ALA A 27 10.16 8.83 2.90
C ALA A 27 11.55 9.37 3.24
N GLU A 28 11.68 10.68 3.26
CA GLU A 28 12.90 11.41 3.60
C GLU A 28 12.61 12.41 4.72
N PRO A 29 13.61 12.90 5.46
CA PRO A 29 13.42 13.93 6.48
C PRO A 29 12.77 15.21 5.95
N SER A 30 12.95 15.52 4.66
CA SER A 30 12.37 16.68 3.97
C SER A 30 10.92 16.47 3.53
N GLY A 31 10.43 15.23 3.50
CA GLY A 31 9.08 14.92 3.04
C GLY A 31 8.95 13.56 2.38
N THR A 32 7.91 13.41 1.60
CA THR A 32 7.66 12.21 0.81
C THR A 32 7.13 12.56 -0.56
N SER A 33 7.35 11.68 -1.51
CA SER A 33 6.79 11.78 -2.85
C SER A 33 6.16 10.46 -3.29
N GLY A 34 5.28 10.55 -4.25
CA GLY A 34 4.59 9.37 -4.75
C GLY A 34 3.77 9.65 -5.99
N THR A 35 3.00 8.67 -6.36
CA THR A 35 2.09 8.71 -7.50
C THR A 35 0.73 8.15 -7.09
N VAL A 36 -0.32 8.87 -7.40
CA VAL A 36 -1.68 8.33 -7.38
C VAL A 36 -1.97 7.78 -8.77
N ARG A 37 -2.16 6.46 -8.89
CA ARG A 37 -2.70 5.85 -10.10
C ARG A 37 -4.21 5.94 -10.03
N VAL A 38 -4.81 6.55 -11.00
CA VAL A 38 -6.27 6.73 -11.10
C VAL A 38 -6.80 5.87 -12.22
N THR A 39 -7.82 5.09 -11.91
CA THR A 39 -8.59 4.29 -12.86
C THR A 39 -10.01 4.84 -12.95
N VAL A 40 -10.41 5.23 -14.13
CA VAL A 40 -11.75 5.73 -14.42
C VAL A 40 -12.49 4.74 -15.29
N LEU A 41 -13.62 4.22 -14.79
CA LEU A 41 -14.57 3.41 -15.55
C LEU A 41 -15.61 4.32 -16.17
N TYR A 42 -15.85 4.16 -17.46
CA TYR A 42 -16.78 5.01 -18.19
C TYR A 42 -17.55 4.26 -19.28
N THR A 43 -18.70 4.77 -19.66
CA THR A 43 -19.43 4.37 -20.87
C THR A 43 -18.94 5.21 -22.04
N PRO A 44 -18.56 4.61 -23.18
CA PRO A 44 -18.14 5.34 -24.37
C PRO A 44 -19.34 5.95 -25.10
N GLU A 45 -19.07 7.01 -25.86
CA GLU A 45 -20.05 7.60 -26.76
C GLU A 45 -20.15 6.80 -28.07
N GLY A 46 -21.36 6.43 -28.49
CA GLY A 46 -21.61 5.71 -29.73
C GLY A 46 -21.29 4.21 -29.72
N GLU A 47 -20.78 3.68 -28.60
CA GLU A 47 -20.48 2.26 -28.40
C GLU A 47 -21.19 1.71 -27.18
N SER A 48 -21.45 0.39 -27.16
CA SER A 48 -21.95 -0.30 -25.98
C SER A 48 -20.82 -0.75 -25.06
N GLY A 49 -21.15 -0.96 -23.78
CA GLY A 49 -20.22 -1.53 -22.81
C GLY A 49 -19.51 -0.47 -21.95
N VAL A 50 -18.46 -0.92 -21.25
CA VAL A 50 -17.67 -0.13 -20.33
C VAL A 50 -16.21 -0.13 -20.79
N ARG A 51 -15.54 0.99 -20.61
CA ARG A 51 -14.10 1.15 -20.91
C ARG A 51 -13.39 1.66 -19.67
N THR A 52 -12.09 1.48 -19.64
CA THR A 52 -11.20 1.95 -18.59
C THR A 52 -10.23 2.97 -19.14
N LEU A 53 -10.00 4.02 -18.36
CA LEU A 53 -8.93 4.98 -18.58
C LEU A 53 -8.06 5.04 -17.34
N GLU A 54 -6.77 4.80 -17.51
CA GLU A 54 -5.78 4.88 -16.43
C GLU A 54 -4.80 6.03 -16.67
N PHE A 55 -4.48 6.72 -15.60
CA PHE A 55 -3.46 7.78 -15.61
C PHE A 55 -2.83 7.97 -14.24
N ALA A 56 -1.67 8.60 -14.24
CA ALA A 56 -0.88 8.84 -13.04
C ALA A 56 -0.90 10.32 -12.65
N MET A 57 -1.06 10.60 -11.36
CA MET A 57 -0.97 11.93 -10.77
C MET A 57 0.21 11.94 -9.78
N PRO A 58 1.37 12.50 -10.15
CA PRO A 58 2.48 12.61 -9.21
C PRO A 58 2.16 13.63 -8.12
N PHE A 59 2.67 13.38 -6.92
CA PHE A 59 2.57 14.31 -5.80
C PHE A 59 3.86 14.36 -4.99
N SER A 60 4.06 15.45 -4.28
CA SER A 60 5.13 15.63 -3.32
C SER A 60 4.59 16.39 -2.12
N VAL A 61 4.92 15.92 -0.93
CA VAL A 61 4.54 16.53 0.35
C VAL A 61 5.83 16.90 1.06
N GLN A 62 5.96 18.17 1.40
CA GLN A 62 7.06 18.64 2.25
C GLN A 62 6.70 18.39 3.71
N GLY A 63 7.59 17.69 4.43
CA GLY A 63 7.52 17.53 5.88
C GLY A 63 8.13 18.72 6.61
N SER A 64 7.81 18.86 7.88
CA SER A 64 8.64 19.68 8.76
C SER A 64 10.01 19.03 8.89
N ALA A 65 11.06 19.85 8.84
CA ALA A 65 12.44 19.37 8.93
C ALA A 65 12.63 18.41 10.11
N MET A 66 13.00 17.17 9.80
CA MET A 66 13.28 16.11 10.77
C MET A 66 14.76 15.73 10.72
N ASP A 67 15.62 16.74 10.69
CA ASP A 67 17.06 16.62 10.45
C ASP A 67 17.78 15.72 11.48
N ASP A 68 17.20 15.60 12.70
CA ASP A 68 17.75 14.75 13.76
C ASP A 68 17.23 13.31 13.72
N CYS A 69 16.39 12.95 12.75
CA CYS A 69 15.80 11.61 12.68
C CYS A 69 16.78 10.61 12.10
N VAL A 70 16.88 9.46 12.76
CA VAL A 70 17.67 8.31 12.33
C VAL A 70 16.93 7.49 11.27
N HIS A 71 15.60 7.58 11.32
CA HIS A 71 14.70 6.90 10.40
C HIS A 71 13.42 7.70 10.23
N VAL A 72 12.87 7.68 9.03
CA VAL A 72 11.60 8.34 8.70
C VAL A 72 10.72 7.33 7.98
N ALA A 73 9.47 7.24 8.39
CA ALA A 73 8.44 6.44 7.71
C ALA A 73 7.30 7.36 7.28
N ALA A 74 6.71 7.09 6.14
CA ALA A 74 5.55 7.83 5.65
C ALA A 74 4.45 6.88 5.23
N GLU A 75 3.22 7.29 5.48
CA GLU A 75 2.00 6.64 5.03
C GLU A 75 1.10 7.68 4.39
N THR A 76 0.50 7.35 3.26
CA THR A 76 -0.38 8.28 2.55
C THR A 76 -1.67 7.56 2.14
N GLU A 77 -2.79 8.18 2.45
CA GLU A 77 -4.12 7.69 2.13
C GLU A 77 -4.88 8.70 1.27
N ILE A 78 -5.77 8.18 0.43
CA ILE A 78 -6.72 8.99 -0.34
C ILE A 78 -7.94 9.28 0.54
N GLU A 79 -8.13 10.53 0.93
CA GLU A 79 -9.33 10.95 1.65
C GLU A 79 -10.49 11.20 0.70
N LEU A 80 -10.20 11.74 -0.49
CA LEU A 80 -11.21 12.04 -1.51
C LEU A 80 -10.59 11.93 -2.89
N LEU A 81 -11.30 11.24 -3.78
CA LEU A 81 -11.02 11.23 -5.21
C LEU A 81 -12.30 11.54 -5.97
N GLU A 82 -12.28 12.57 -6.78
CA GLU A 82 -13.38 12.97 -7.64
C GLU A 82 -12.89 13.17 -9.06
N SER A 83 -13.55 12.55 -10.01
CA SER A 83 -13.30 12.75 -11.43
C SER A 83 -14.56 13.22 -12.13
N ARG A 84 -14.46 14.30 -12.89
CA ARG A 84 -15.58 14.85 -13.67
C ARG A 84 -15.15 15.10 -15.11
N MET A 85 -16.09 14.92 -16.00
CA MET A 85 -15.92 15.22 -17.40
C MET A 85 -16.02 16.73 -17.62
N LEU A 86 -15.03 17.33 -18.27
CA LEU A 86 -15.08 18.71 -18.79
C LEU A 86 -15.65 18.75 -20.19
N ASN A 87 -15.29 17.76 -21.01
CA ASN A 87 -15.87 17.46 -22.33
C ASN A 87 -15.61 15.98 -22.63
N PRO A 88 -16.14 15.38 -23.71
CA PRO A 88 -15.97 13.95 -24.01
C PRO A 88 -14.52 13.46 -24.10
N ARG A 89 -13.57 14.37 -24.36
CA ARG A 89 -12.12 14.08 -24.49
C ARG A 89 -11.28 14.59 -23.31
N LYS A 90 -11.89 15.17 -22.27
CA LYS A 90 -11.15 15.80 -21.19
C LYS A 90 -11.78 15.60 -19.84
N LEU A 91 -10.98 15.08 -18.90
CA LEU A 91 -11.34 14.89 -17.51
C LEU A 91 -10.65 15.92 -16.61
N PHE A 92 -11.33 16.30 -15.55
CA PHE A 92 -10.74 16.97 -14.40
C PHE A 92 -10.82 16.05 -13.20
N THR A 93 -9.68 15.71 -12.62
CA THR A 93 -9.60 14.85 -11.43
C THR A 93 -9.01 15.63 -10.27
N ARG A 94 -9.69 15.58 -9.14
CA ARG A 94 -9.26 16.13 -7.85
C ARG A 94 -9.00 14.97 -6.89
N CYS A 95 -7.82 14.96 -6.30
CA CYS A 95 -7.45 14.02 -5.25
C CYS A 95 -7.04 14.80 -4.00
N LYS A 96 -7.60 14.43 -2.84
CA LYS A 96 -7.16 14.91 -1.54
C LYS A 96 -6.46 13.77 -0.82
N LEU A 97 -5.22 14.01 -0.44
CA LEU A 97 -4.38 13.05 0.26
C LEU A 97 -4.19 13.47 1.72
N VAL A 98 -4.12 12.50 2.59
CA VAL A 98 -3.66 12.64 3.97
C VAL A 98 -2.35 11.87 4.10
N THR A 99 -1.29 12.58 4.46
CA THR A 99 0.04 11.98 4.62
C THR A 99 0.48 12.11 6.07
N THR A 100 0.80 10.99 6.68
CA THR A 100 1.39 10.90 8.01
C THR A 100 2.87 10.60 7.87
N ILE A 101 3.73 11.46 8.41
CA ILE A 101 5.18 11.27 8.41
C ILE A 101 5.63 11.09 9.86
N VAL A 102 6.32 9.99 10.15
CA VAL A 102 6.81 9.65 11.48
C VAL A 102 8.33 9.61 11.45
N GLY A 103 8.96 10.47 12.23
CA GLY A 103 10.41 10.49 12.40
C GLY A 103 10.85 9.86 13.72
N TYR A 104 11.84 8.99 13.68
CA TYR A 104 12.45 8.36 14.85
C TYR A 104 13.82 8.96 15.11
N ARG A 105 14.04 9.46 16.33
CA ARG A 105 15.34 10.02 16.74
C ARG A 105 15.90 9.32 17.97
N LYS A 106 17.20 9.33 18.09
CA LYS A 106 17.86 8.88 19.32
C LYS A 106 17.60 9.88 20.44
N ALA A 107 17.21 9.38 21.60
CA ALA A 107 17.09 10.15 22.81
C ALA A 107 17.93 9.51 23.91
N SER A 108 18.54 10.30 24.76
CA SER A 108 19.22 9.84 25.96
C SER A 108 18.48 10.38 27.18
N LEU A 109 18.24 9.50 28.13
CA LEU A 109 17.63 9.85 29.40
C LEU A 109 18.64 9.59 30.52
N ASN A 110 18.98 10.62 31.27
CA ASN A 110 19.81 10.46 32.45
C ASN A 110 18.91 10.13 33.63
N ILE A 111 19.11 8.96 34.23
CA ILE A 111 18.35 8.50 35.38
C ILE A 111 19.30 8.38 36.56
N SER A 112 18.91 8.96 37.69
CA SER A 112 19.66 8.84 38.97
C SER A 112 19.23 7.53 39.64
N GLU A 113 20.15 6.58 39.72
CA GLU A 113 19.91 5.29 40.40
C GLU A 113 20.21 5.39 41.93
N ASN A 114 21.11 6.24 42.33
CA ASN A 114 21.54 6.40 43.72
C ASN A 114 21.61 7.86 44.09
N ALA A 115 21.24 8.14 45.32
CA ALA A 115 21.48 9.44 45.99
C ALA A 115 22.42 9.20 47.17
N GLU A 116 23.55 9.89 47.14
CA GLU A 116 24.42 9.97 48.34
C GLU A 116 23.88 11.04 49.25
N THR A 117 23.63 10.68 50.50
CA THR A 117 23.06 11.59 51.49
C THR A 117 24.00 11.75 52.68
N ALA A 118 23.97 12.91 53.33
CA ALA A 118 24.72 13.12 54.57
C ALA A 118 24.27 12.10 55.63
N PRO A 119 25.19 11.59 56.48
CA PRO A 119 24.88 10.56 57.49
C PRO A 119 23.79 10.93 58.49
N GLU A 120 23.50 12.21 58.62
CA GLU A 120 22.53 12.78 59.55
C GLU A 120 21.09 12.77 59.01
N LEU A 121 20.90 12.44 57.72
CA LEU A 121 19.59 12.42 57.08
C LEU A 121 19.04 11.01 56.99
N GLN A 122 17.85 10.79 57.55
CA GLN A 122 17.09 9.56 57.28
C GLN A 122 16.40 9.66 55.92
N VAL A 123 16.81 8.81 54.99
CA VAL A 123 16.24 8.79 53.63
C VAL A 123 15.51 7.51 53.40
N GLU A 124 14.23 7.59 53.06
CA GLU A 124 13.43 6.46 52.53
C GLU A 124 13.59 6.42 51.03
N ARG A 125 14.07 5.29 50.52
CA ARG A 125 14.19 5.05 49.06
C ARG A 125 13.04 4.18 48.57
N ARG A 126 12.29 4.71 47.62
CA ARG A 126 11.28 3.95 46.88
C ARG A 126 11.75 3.74 45.43
N CYS A 127 11.91 2.50 45.03
CA CYS A 127 12.27 2.14 43.66
C CYS A 127 11.03 1.62 42.94
N CYS A 128 10.82 2.09 41.69
CA CYS A 128 9.79 1.59 40.81
C CYS A 128 10.46 1.16 39.51
N ALA A 129 10.21 -0.07 39.09
CA ALA A 129 10.66 -0.56 37.78
C ALA A 129 9.48 -0.56 36.81
N GLN A 130 9.64 0.08 35.68
CA GLN A 130 8.64 0.11 34.64
C GLN A 130 9.26 -0.38 33.33
N PRO A 131 8.66 -1.39 32.66
CA PRO A 131 9.14 -1.84 31.35
C PRO A 131 8.88 -0.76 30.32
N VAL A 132 9.89 -0.49 29.50
CA VAL A 132 9.81 0.49 28.39
C VAL A 132 10.18 -0.24 27.09
N CYS A 133 9.30 -0.11 26.09
CA CYS A 133 9.60 -0.57 24.75
C CYS A 133 10.40 0.52 24.01
N VAL A 134 11.55 0.15 23.47
CA VAL A 134 12.37 1.03 22.64
C VAL A 134 12.47 0.46 21.24
N LEU A 135 12.34 1.34 20.23
CA LEU A 135 12.58 0.96 18.86
C LEU A 135 14.06 0.60 18.69
N ARG A 136 14.33 -0.62 18.28
CA ARG A 136 15.69 -1.11 18.04
C ARG A 136 16.13 -0.90 16.60
N ARG A 137 15.25 -1.26 15.67
CA ARG A 137 15.58 -1.28 14.25
C ARG A 137 14.31 -1.15 13.41
N ILE A 138 14.44 -0.56 12.26
CA ILE A 138 13.48 -0.59 11.17
C ILE A 138 14.20 -1.11 9.94
N GLU A 139 13.61 -2.08 9.27
CA GLU A 139 14.10 -2.65 8.02
C GLU A 139 13.01 -2.53 6.98
N GLU A 140 13.41 -2.26 5.76
CA GLU A 140 12.55 -2.16 4.60
C GLU A 140 13.02 -3.16 3.53
N LYS A 141 12.08 -3.90 2.94
CA LYS A 141 12.38 -4.87 1.91
C LYS A 141 11.30 -4.88 0.84
N ASN A 142 11.72 -4.77 -0.40
CA ASN A 142 10.84 -4.95 -1.55
C ASN A 142 10.71 -6.44 -1.88
N LEU A 143 9.49 -6.88 -2.12
CA LEU A 143 9.14 -8.25 -2.48
C LEU A 143 8.28 -8.24 -3.75
N THR A 144 8.52 -9.18 -4.63
CA THR A 144 7.69 -9.41 -5.81
C THR A 144 7.08 -10.80 -5.72
N PHE A 145 5.79 -10.89 -6.01
CA PHE A 145 5.04 -12.14 -6.11
C PHE A 145 4.51 -12.26 -7.52
N SER A 146 4.49 -13.50 -8.03
CA SER A 146 3.83 -13.84 -9.28
C SER A 146 3.07 -15.13 -9.03
N GLU A 147 1.75 -15.10 -9.24
CA GLU A 147 0.85 -16.24 -8.98
C GLU A 147 -0.25 -16.24 -10.03
N THR A 148 -0.74 -17.42 -10.34
CA THR A 148 -1.86 -17.60 -11.25
C THR A 148 -3.17 -17.72 -10.48
N MET A 149 -4.15 -16.91 -10.84
CA MET A 149 -5.50 -16.93 -10.30
C MET A 149 -6.45 -17.57 -11.29
N SER A 150 -7.14 -18.63 -10.86
CA SER A 150 -8.17 -19.27 -11.68
C SER A 150 -9.54 -18.65 -11.44
N LEU A 151 -10.26 -18.31 -12.50
CA LEU A 151 -11.65 -17.91 -12.43
C LEU A 151 -12.54 -19.11 -12.07
N SER A 152 -13.55 -18.89 -11.24
CA SER A 152 -14.41 -19.96 -10.73
C SER A 152 -15.07 -20.75 -11.85
N LEU A 153 -15.16 -22.07 -11.68
CA LEU A 153 -15.89 -22.98 -12.57
C LEU A 153 -17.32 -22.49 -12.83
N GLY A 154 -17.75 -22.49 -14.09
CA GLY A 154 -19.08 -22.04 -14.52
C GLY A 154 -19.20 -20.56 -14.81
N ARG A 155 -18.09 -19.78 -14.73
CA ARG A 155 -18.01 -18.43 -15.28
C ARG A 155 -17.38 -18.46 -16.66
N GLU A 156 -17.84 -17.56 -17.53
CA GLU A 156 -17.20 -17.30 -18.81
C GLU A 156 -15.79 -16.75 -18.61
N GLY A 157 -14.86 -17.09 -19.49
CA GLY A 157 -13.52 -16.58 -19.49
C GLY A 157 -13.45 -15.06 -19.66
N ALA A 158 -12.36 -14.46 -19.24
CA ALA A 158 -12.10 -13.04 -19.42
C ALA A 158 -11.64 -12.75 -20.85
N SER A 159 -12.28 -11.79 -21.52
CA SER A 159 -11.85 -11.26 -22.82
C SER A 159 -11.05 -9.97 -22.69
N GLU A 160 -11.32 -9.19 -21.64
CA GLU A 160 -10.65 -7.92 -21.36
C GLU A 160 -10.63 -7.65 -19.85
N LEU A 161 -9.47 -7.32 -19.31
CA LEU A 161 -9.37 -6.83 -17.93
C LEU A 161 -9.64 -5.32 -17.88
N LEU A 162 -10.53 -4.92 -17.01
CA LEU A 162 -10.95 -3.51 -16.88
C LEU A 162 -10.32 -2.84 -15.64
N HIS A 163 -10.16 -3.58 -14.55
CA HIS A 163 -9.56 -3.05 -13.33
C HIS A 163 -9.03 -4.18 -12.45
N SER A 164 -7.92 -3.95 -11.79
CA SER A 164 -7.35 -4.85 -10.79
C SER A 164 -6.89 -4.07 -9.56
N ARG A 165 -7.02 -4.70 -8.40
CA ARG A 165 -6.49 -4.18 -7.14
C ARG A 165 -6.05 -5.31 -6.24
N ALA A 166 -5.05 -5.05 -5.39
CA ALA A 166 -4.61 -5.98 -4.37
C ALA A 166 -4.44 -5.30 -3.02
N PHE A 167 -4.75 -6.06 -1.96
CA PHE A 167 -4.49 -5.69 -0.58
C PHE A 167 -3.67 -6.79 0.07
N GLY A 168 -2.64 -6.40 0.84
CA GLY A 168 -1.87 -7.33 1.64
C GLY A 168 -2.25 -7.22 3.11
N THR A 169 -2.47 -8.37 3.77
CA THR A 169 -2.70 -8.45 5.21
C THR A 169 -1.72 -9.40 5.84
N VAL A 170 -1.00 -8.97 6.87
CA VAL A 170 -0.14 -9.83 7.68
C VAL A 170 -0.98 -10.52 8.74
N THR A 171 -0.93 -11.86 8.78
CA THR A 171 -1.70 -12.68 9.72
C THR A 171 -0.84 -13.23 10.86
N GLU A 172 0.44 -13.41 10.63
CA GLU A 172 1.37 -13.97 11.61
C GLU A 172 2.74 -13.30 11.49
N VAL A 173 3.32 -12.92 12.64
CA VAL A 173 4.68 -12.40 12.75
C VAL A 173 5.39 -13.15 13.85
N LYS A 174 6.56 -13.74 13.54
CA LYS A 174 7.42 -14.45 14.49
C LYS A 174 8.86 -14.01 14.35
N LEU A 175 9.48 -13.75 15.47
CA LEU A 175 10.92 -13.52 15.57
C LEU A 175 11.57 -14.75 16.18
N VAL A 176 12.48 -15.40 15.43
CA VAL A 176 13.19 -16.61 15.86
C VAL A 176 14.68 -16.41 15.65
N GLY A 177 15.40 -16.16 16.74
CA GLY A 177 16.82 -15.81 16.68
C GLY A 177 17.03 -14.52 15.88
N ASN A 178 17.78 -14.61 14.79
CA ASN A 178 18.04 -13.50 13.87
C ASN A 178 17.13 -13.49 12.63
N LYS A 179 15.99 -14.18 12.67
CA LYS A 179 15.06 -14.26 11.54
C LYS A 179 13.69 -13.76 11.93
N LEU A 180 13.19 -12.81 11.16
CA LEU A 180 11.80 -12.39 11.17
C LEU A 180 11.03 -13.20 10.13
N ILE A 181 10.08 -13.99 10.59
CA ILE A 181 9.20 -14.80 9.75
C ILE A 181 7.82 -14.15 9.80
N PHE A 182 7.27 -13.81 8.66
CA PHE A 182 5.93 -13.28 8.59
C PHE A 182 5.13 -13.93 7.47
N LYS A 183 3.86 -14.12 7.74
CA LYS A 183 2.90 -14.72 6.82
C LYS A 183 1.70 -13.81 6.67
N GLY A 184 1.05 -13.94 5.55
CA GLY A 184 -0.14 -13.17 5.26
C GLY A 184 -0.86 -13.66 4.03
N VAL A 185 -1.79 -12.82 3.58
CA VAL A 185 -2.61 -13.08 2.42
C VAL A 185 -2.69 -11.80 1.60
N PHE A 186 -2.50 -11.92 0.29
CA PHE A 186 -2.90 -10.90 -0.67
C PHE A 186 -4.29 -11.23 -1.19
N THR A 187 -5.23 -10.31 -1.04
CA THR A 187 -6.54 -10.39 -1.68
C THR A 187 -6.47 -9.61 -2.98
N VAL A 188 -6.53 -10.31 -4.08
CA VAL A 188 -6.56 -9.74 -5.44
C VAL A 188 -7.99 -9.74 -5.93
N SER A 189 -8.47 -8.59 -6.40
CA SER A 189 -9.79 -8.43 -6.98
C SER A 189 -9.67 -7.88 -8.39
N VAL A 190 -10.40 -8.45 -9.33
CA VAL A 190 -10.41 -8.07 -10.72
C VAL A 190 -11.82 -7.80 -11.22
N LEU A 191 -11.96 -6.78 -12.04
CA LEU A 191 -13.13 -6.52 -12.85
C LEU A 191 -12.77 -6.81 -14.31
N TYR A 192 -13.54 -7.62 -14.99
CA TYR A 192 -13.26 -8.01 -16.35
C TYR A 192 -14.53 -8.08 -17.19
N ARG A 193 -14.35 -8.00 -18.50
CA ARG A 193 -15.37 -8.33 -19.47
C ARG A 193 -15.23 -9.81 -19.84
N ALA A 194 -16.33 -10.54 -19.72
CA ALA A 194 -16.37 -11.93 -20.12
C ALA A 194 -16.49 -12.07 -21.65
N THR A 195 -16.26 -13.27 -22.16
CA THR A 195 -16.37 -13.58 -23.61
C THR A 195 -17.78 -13.38 -24.18
N ASP A 196 -18.80 -13.37 -23.32
CA ASP A 196 -20.19 -13.08 -23.65
C ASP A 196 -20.60 -11.60 -23.43
N ASP A 197 -19.62 -10.69 -23.34
CA ASP A 197 -19.76 -9.25 -23.15
C ASP A 197 -20.32 -8.80 -21.77
N ARG A 198 -20.52 -9.73 -20.82
CA ARG A 198 -20.95 -9.37 -19.47
C ARG A 198 -19.79 -8.82 -18.62
N LEU A 199 -20.12 -7.89 -17.74
CA LEU A 199 -19.20 -7.43 -16.70
C LEU A 199 -19.19 -8.43 -15.54
N CYS A 200 -18.02 -8.93 -15.22
CA CYS A 200 -17.81 -9.89 -14.16
C CYS A 200 -16.72 -9.40 -13.21
N ALA A 201 -16.85 -9.82 -11.94
CA ALA A 201 -15.82 -9.58 -10.93
C ALA A 201 -15.39 -10.92 -10.32
N ALA A 202 -14.10 -11.03 -10.04
CA ALA A 202 -13.52 -12.17 -9.32
C ALA A 202 -12.58 -11.65 -8.23
N SER A 203 -12.42 -12.47 -7.19
CA SER A 203 -11.46 -12.20 -6.12
C SER A 203 -10.79 -13.51 -5.72
N SER A 204 -9.51 -13.46 -5.43
CA SER A 204 -8.72 -14.59 -4.96
C SER A 204 -7.86 -14.18 -3.78
N GLU A 205 -7.62 -15.13 -2.88
CA GLU A 205 -6.70 -14.99 -1.76
C GLU A 205 -5.42 -15.76 -2.07
N LEU A 206 -4.30 -15.06 -2.09
CA LEU A 206 -2.98 -15.59 -2.37
C LEU A 206 -2.15 -15.58 -1.09
N PRO A 207 -1.97 -16.73 -0.41
CA PRO A 207 -1.19 -16.81 0.80
C PRO A 207 0.31 -16.61 0.51
N PHE A 208 1.00 -15.91 1.39
CA PHE A 208 2.45 -15.74 1.31
C PHE A 208 3.13 -16.05 2.64
N SER A 209 4.40 -16.43 2.56
CA SER A 209 5.29 -16.57 3.70
C SER A 209 6.66 -16.03 3.35
N GLN A 210 7.19 -15.14 4.18
CA GLN A 210 8.48 -14.50 3.96
C GLN A 210 9.37 -14.61 5.19
N ILE A 211 10.67 -14.65 4.92
CA ILE A 211 11.71 -14.65 5.94
C ILE A 211 12.65 -13.48 5.64
N MET A 212 12.93 -12.71 6.66
CA MET A 212 13.89 -11.62 6.62
C MET A 212 14.94 -11.81 7.72
N GLU A 213 16.20 -11.70 7.37
CA GLU A 213 17.28 -11.72 8.36
C GLU A 213 17.37 -10.36 9.05
N VAL A 214 17.41 -10.39 10.36
CA VAL A 214 17.48 -9.20 11.22
C VAL A 214 18.61 -9.39 12.23
N ASP A 215 19.62 -8.52 12.15
CA ASP A 215 20.80 -8.68 13.01
C ASP A 215 20.51 -8.27 14.46
N SER A 216 21.09 -9.02 15.40
CA SER A 216 21.28 -8.64 16.81
C SER A 216 20.04 -8.12 17.54
N ILE A 217 18.95 -8.85 17.49
CA ILE A 217 17.77 -8.56 18.30
C ILE A 217 17.89 -9.33 19.61
N GLY A 218 17.86 -8.63 20.75
CA GLY A 218 17.93 -9.23 22.08
C GLY A 218 16.69 -10.07 22.41
N ASP A 219 16.82 -10.93 23.42
CA ASP A 219 15.72 -11.73 23.92
C ASP A 219 14.53 -10.84 24.37
N GLY A 220 13.32 -11.27 24.04
CA GLY A 220 12.10 -10.55 24.38
C GLY A 220 11.72 -9.43 23.42
N ALA A 221 12.39 -9.27 22.28
CA ALA A 221 12.03 -8.30 21.27
C ALA A 221 10.70 -8.69 20.58
N MET A 222 9.91 -7.68 20.25
CA MET A 222 8.68 -7.80 19.47
C MET A 222 8.91 -7.18 18.10
N ALA A 223 8.28 -7.75 17.09
CA ALA A 223 8.32 -7.23 15.72
C ALA A 223 6.90 -6.90 15.24
N SER A 224 6.80 -5.82 14.46
CA SER A 224 5.61 -5.44 13.71
C SER A 224 5.98 -5.33 12.25
N VAL A 225 5.09 -5.78 11.36
CA VAL A 225 5.28 -5.74 9.92
C VAL A 225 4.14 -4.94 9.31
N CYS A 226 4.48 -3.92 8.54
CA CYS A 226 3.55 -3.17 7.70
C CYS A 226 3.81 -3.55 6.25
N LEU A 227 2.75 -3.89 5.50
CA LEU A 227 2.81 -4.18 4.08
C LEU A 227 2.26 -2.99 3.30
N GLN A 228 2.99 -2.62 2.26
CA GLN A 228 2.53 -1.64 1.29
C GLN A 228 2.61 -2.26 -0.10
N VAL A 229 1.48 -2.32 -0.80
CA VAL A 229 1.44 -2.74 -2.21
C VAL A 229 1.92 -1.57 -3.06
N THR A 230 2.99 -1.77 -3.81
CA THR A 230 3.61 -0.74 -4.67
C THR A 230 3.25 -0.88 -6.14
N GLY A 231 2.63 -1.99 -6.53
CA GLY A 231 2.14 -2.24 -7.88
C GLY A 231 1.36 -3.52 -7.95
N VAL A 232 0.41 -3.55 -8.86
CA VAL A 232 -0.36 -4.74 -9.25
C VAL A 232 -0.42 -4.74 -10.75
N ASP A 233 -0.06 -5.86 -11.35
CA ASP A 233 -0.25 -6.14 -12.77
C ASP A 233 -0.99 -7.48 -12.85
N VAL A 234 -2.05 -7.51 -13.61
CA VAL A 234 -2.86 -8.73 -13.85
C VAL A 234 -3.05 -8.86 -15.34
N GLN A 235 -2.80 -10.03 -15.86
CA GLN A 235 -2.93 -10.32 -17.29
C GLN A 235 -3.76 -11.58 -17.49
N ILE A 236 -4.44 -11.67 -18.62
CA ILE A 236 -5.07 -12.91 -19.04
C ILE A 236 -3.95 -13.83 -19.51
N ASP A 237 -3.92 -15.06 -18.97
CA ASP A 237 -2.91 -16.03 -19.37
C ASP A 237 -3.05 -16.37 -20.86
N SER A 238 -1.99 -16.14 -21.62
CA SER A 238 -1.95 -16.38 -23.06
C SER A 238 -1.99 -17.87 -23.43
N ASP A 239 -1.65 -18.76 -22.49
CA ASP A 239 -1.65 -20.20 -22.68
C ASP A 239 -3.01 -20.82 -22.35
N ASP A 240 -3.95 -20.03 -21.84
CA ASP A 240 -5.32 -20.45 -21.53
C ASP A 240 -6.29 -19.98 -22.64
N ASP A 241 -6.56 -20.83 -23.62
CA ASP A 241 -7.48 -20.55 -24.73
C ASP A 241 -8.90 -20.15 -24.28
N GLU A 242 -9.28 -20.47 -23.04
CA GLU A 242 -10.60 -20.15 -22.47
C GLU A 242 -10.62 -18.84 -21.66
N GLY A 243 -9.46 -18.20 -21.45
CA GLY A 243 -9.33 -16.96 -20.67
C GLY A 243 -9.75 -17.10 -19.19
N ARG A 244 -9.62 -18.30 -18.62
CA ARG A 244 -10.01 -18.60 -17.23
C ARG A 244 -8.89 -18.46 -16.22
N GLN A 245 -7.66 -18.26 -16.69
CA GLN A 245 -6.49 -18.04 -15.85
C GLN A 245 -5.99 -16.60 -16.01
N LEU A 246 -5.68 -15.98 -14.88
CA LEU A 246 -5.12 -14.64 -14.78
C LEU A 246 -3.78 -14.73 -14.06
N ALA A 247 -2.74 -14.14 -14.61
CA ALA A 247 -1.39 -14.12 -14.06
C ALA A 247 -0.96 -12.72 -13.59
#